data_fe33680686f010a6b9cab801c1bc3392
#
_entry.id   fe33680686f010a6b9cab801c1bc3392
#
_cell.length_a   1.000
_cell.length_b   1.000
_cell.length_c   1.000
_cell.angle_alpha   90.00
_cell.angle_beta   90.00
_cell.angle_gamma   90.00
#
_symmetry.space_group_name_H-M   'P 1'
#
loop_
_entity.id
_entity.type
_entity.pdbx_description
1 polymer ?
#
loop_
_entity_poly.entity_id
_entity_poly.type
_entity_poly.pdbx_seq_one_letter_code
_entity_poly.pdbx_strand_id
1 'polypeptide(L)'
;MALPELKAWSRQIVNASGGQAHGALIEYDARPKIIGGKRCFQLSFVENSRDAAQRWESFLVAESGNEILVEDHAADQAMTLAQWRATRQPMQRTGVR
;
A
#
# COMPACT_ATOMS: atom_id res chain seq x y z
N MET A 1 -7.68 3.06 -6.70
CA MET A 1 -6.45 3.76 -6.36
C MET A 1 -5.40 3.43 -7.43
N ALA A 2 -4.93 4.43 -8.15
CA ALA A 2 -4.11 4.22 -9.36
C ALA A 2 -2.72 4.84 -9.20
N LEU A 3 -1.98 4.41 -8.18
CA LEU A 3 -0.62 4.90 -7.94
C LEU A 3 0.37 4.20 -8.88
N PRO A 4 1.31 4.94 -9.48
CA PRO A 4 2.33 4.34 -10.33
C PRO A 4 3.21 3.33 -9.58
N GLU A 5 3.44 3.56 -8.29
CA GLU A 5 4.21 2.64 -7.46
C GLU A 5 3.55 1.26 -7.39
N LEU A 6 2.22 1.22 -7.25
CA LEU A 6 1.52 -0.06 -7.14
C LEU A 6 1.55 -0.82 -8.46
N LYS A 7 1.50 -0.10 -9.59
CA LYS A 7 1.64 -0.73 -10.90
C LYS A 7 3.03 -1.33 -11.09
N ALA A 8 4.06 -0.59 -10.67
CA ALA A 8 5.44 -1.07 -10.74
C ALA A 8 5.66 -2.28 -9.85
N TRP A 9 5.15 -2.24 -8.63
CA TRP A 9 5.25 -3.36 -7.69
C TRP A 9 4.50 -4.59 -8.19
N SER A 10 3.31 -4.40 -8.76
CA SER A 10 2.55 -5.51 -9.33
C SER A 10 3.33 -6.21 -10.43
N ARG A 11 3.96 -5.44 -11.30
CA ARG A 11 4.79 -5.99 -12.39
C ARG A 11 6.00 -6.74 -11.83
N GLN A 12 6.65 -6.15 -10.83
CA GLN A 12 7.80 -6.76 -10.16
C GLN A 12 7.43 -8.10 -9.52
N ILE A 13 6.30 -8.14 -8.83
CA ILE A 13 5.82 -9.37 -8.16
C ILE A 13 5.55 -10.48 -9.17
N VAL A 14 4.87 -10.16 -10.25
CA VAL A 14 4.58 -11.15 -11.30
C VAL A 14 5.87 -11.66 -11.92
N ASN A 15 6.77 -10.75 -12.29
CA ASN A 15 8.03 -11.13 -12.95
C ASN A 15 8.95 -11.93 -12.05
N ALA A 16 9.11 -11.49 -10.81
CA ALA A 16 10.01 -12.15 -9.87
C ALA A 16 9.52 -13.54 -9.45
N SER A 17 8.22 -13.77 -9.48
CA SER A 17 7.60 -15.03 -9.08
C SER A 17 7.29 -15.96 -10.26
N GLY A 18 7.57 -15.54 -11.49
CA GLY A 18 7.20 -16.31 -12.67
C GLY A 18 5.68 -16.49 -12.82
N GLY A 19 4.91 -15.50 -12.34
CA GLY A 19 3.46 -15.53 -12.40
C GLY A 19 2.79 -16.27 -11.25
N GLN A 20 3.56 -16.72 -10.25
CA GLN A 20 3.02 -17.45 -9.10
C GLN A 20 2.41 -16.54 -8.04
N ALA A 21 2.81 -15.27 -8.01
CA ALA A 21 2.31 -14.29 -7.07
C ALA A 21 1.80 -13.06 -7.82
N HIS A 22 0.87 -12.35 -7.20
CA HIS A 22 0.25 -11.15 -7.77
C HIS A 22 0.09 -10.08 -6.70
N GLY A 23 0.12 -8.82 -7.11
CA GLY A 23 -0.22 -7.71 -6.23
C GLY A 23 -1.73 -7.57 -6.09
N ALA A 24 -2.16 -7.18 -4.91
CA ALA A 24 -3.57 -6.93 -4.63
C ALA A 24 -3.74 -5.86 -3.56
N LEU A 25 -4.83 -5.11 -3.63
CA LEU A 25 -5.23 -4.19 -2.57
C LEU A 25 -6.33 -4.85 -1.77
N ILE A 26 -6.15 -4.92 -0.47
CA ILE A 26 -7.15 -5.48 0.43
C ILE A 26 -7.47 -4.49 1.54
N GLU A 27 -8.74 -4.45 1.94
CA GLU A 27 -9.16 -3.69 3.11
C GLU A 27 -8.83 -4.53 4.35
N TYR A 28 -7.93 -4.02 5.20
CA TYR A 28 -7.50 -4.78 6.36
C TYR A 28 -8.29 -4.47 7.63
N ASP A 29 -9.11 -3.43 7.61
CA ASP A 29 -10.06 -3.14 8.68
C ASP A 29 -11.29 -2.50 8.05
N ALA A 30 -12.44 -3.10 8.31
CA ALA A 30 -13.71 -2.62 7.75
C ALA A 30 -14.15 -1.29 8.37
N ARG A 31 -13.60 -0.94 9.53
CA ARG A 31 -13.95 0.31 10.21
C ARG A 31 -13.08 1.44 9.67
N PRO A 32 -13.66 2.55 9.22
CA PRO A 32 -12.86 3.69 8.77
C PRO A 32 -12.01 4.26 9.90
N LYS A 33 -10.83 4.73 9.55
CA LYS A 33 -9.97 5.44 10.48
C LYS A 33 -10.17 6.94 10.28
N ILE A 34 -10.23 7.70 11.38
CA ILE A 34 -10.43 9.15 11.30
C ILE A 34 -9.07 9.82 11.36
N ILE A 35 -8.72 10.53 10.30
CA ILE A 35 -7.47 11.29 10.20
C ILE A 35 -7.81 12.72 9.87
N GLY A 36 -7.45 13.65 10.77
CA GLY A 36 -7.73 15.08 10.55
C GLY A 36 -9.20 15.37 10.32
N GLY A 37 -10.10 14.63 10.99
CA GLY A 37 -11.54 14.79 10.84
C GLY A 37 -12.11 14.10 9.60
N LYS A 38 -11.29 13.42 8.81
CA LYS A 38 -11.75 12.72 7.60
C LYS A 38 -11.79 11.21 7.82
N ARG A 39 -12.83 10.58 7.29
CA ARG A 39 -12.95 9.12 7.31
C ARG A 39 -12.11 8.54 6.19
N CYS A 40 -11.23 7.60 6.53
CA CYS A 40 -10.34 6.98 5.57
C CYS A 40 -10.50 5.47 5.59
N PHE A 41 -10.57 4.86 4.40
CA PHE A 41 -10.49 3.41 4.26
C PHE A 41 -9.07 2.95 4.54
N GLN A 42 -8.93 1.80 5.18
CA GLN A 42 -7.64 1.21 5.53
C GLN A 42 -7.34 0.07 4.57
N LEU A 43 -6.42 0.31 3.63
CA LEU A 43 -6.07 -0.63 2.57
C LEU A 43 -4.61 -1.02 2.65
N SER A 44 -4.30 -2.29 2.39
CA SER A 44 -2.92 -2.74 2.26
C SER A 44 -2.68 -3.26 0.86
N PHE A 45 -1.53 -2.91 0.28
CA PHE A 45 -1.03 -3.55 -0.92
C PHE A 45 -0.24 -4.78 -0.49
N VAL A 46 -0.64 -5.94 -0.99
CA VAL A 46 -0.05 -7.22 -0.61
C VAL A 46 0.47 -7.97 -1.82
N GLU A 47 1.51 -8.76 -1.60
CA GLU A 47 1.95 -9.78 -2.52
C GLU A 47 1.20 -11.04 -2.17
N ASN A 48 0.27 -11.45 -3.03
CA ASN A 48 -0.60 -12.58 -2.78
C ASN A 48 -0.12 -13.79 -3.60
N SER A 49 0.32 -14.81 -2.88
CA SER A 49 0.76 -16.06 -3.48
C SER A 49 -0.15 -17.19 -3.03
N ARG A 50 0.12 -18.38 -3.56
CA ARG A 50 -0.64 -19.59 -3.26
C ARG A 50 -0.74 -19.87 -1.76
N ASP A 51 0.34 -19.63 -1.01
CA ASP A 51 0.46 -20.05 0.38
C ASP A 51 0.35 -18.90 1.37
N ALA A 52 0.47 -17.65 0.93
CA ALA A 52 0.53 -16.53 1.85
C ALA A 52 0.23 -15.20 1.17
N ALA A 53 -0.14 -14.23 1.98
CA ALA A 53 -0.21 -12.83 1.57
C ALA A 53 0.80 -12.05 2.39
N GLN A 54 1.68 -11.30 1.73
CA GLN A 54 2.71 -10.52 2.37
C GLN A 54 2.47 -9.03 2.11
N ARG A 55 2.36 -8.26 3.19
CA ARG A 55 2.09 -6.83 3.07
C ARG A 55 3.34 -6.08 2.63
N TRP A 56 3.18 -5.24 1.61
CA TRP A 56 4.20 -4.32 1.15
C TRP A 56 4.06 -2.94 1.76
N GLU A 57 2.82 -2.42 1.80
CA GLU A 57 2.55 -1.09 2.31
C GLU A 57 1.08 -0.94 2.69
N SER A 58 0.78 -0.03 3.62
CA SER A 58 -0.58 0.26 4.03
C SER A 58 -0.92 1.71 3.70
N PHE A 59 -2.14 1.92 3.24
CA PHE A 59 -2.63 3.21 2.78
C PHE A 59 -3.92 3.59 3.49
N LEU A 60 -4.11 4.90 3.67
CA LEU A 60 -5.34 5.47 4.17
C LEU A 60 -5.93 6.29 3.03
N VAL A 61 -7.07 5.88 2.52
CA VAL A 61 -7.71 6.54 1.38
C VAL A 61 -8.96 7.24 1.88
N ALA A 62 -8.99 8.58 1.75
CA ALA A 62 -10.13 9.35 2.17
C ALA A 62 -11.40 8.86 1.46
N GLU A 63 -12.50 8.81 2.22
CA GLU A 63 -13.79 8.34 1.70
C GLU A 63 -14.23 9.14 0.48
N SER A 64 -13.88 10.43 0.45
CA SER A 64 -14.15 11.29 -0.70
C SER A 64 -13.30 10.95 -1.93
N GLY A 65 -12.24 10.16 -1.76
CA GLY A 65 -11.34 9.77 -2.85
C GLY A 65 -10.31 10.81 -3.24
N ASN A 66 -10.24 11.94 -2.54
CA ASN A 66 -9.38 13.06 -2.94
C ASN A 66 -8.06 13.13 -2.15
N GLU A 67 -7.81 12.19 -1.26
CA GLU A 67 -6.57 12.19 -0.47
C GLU A 67 -6.15 10.76 -0.17
N ILE A 68 -4.86 10.48 -0.34
CA ILE A 68 -4.25 9.20 -0.01
C ILE A 68 -3.07 9.48 0.91
N LEU A 69 -3.05 8.77 2.05
CA LEU A 69 -1.94 8.82 2.99
C LEU A 69 -1.31 7.45 3.10
N VAL A 70 -0.06 7.40 3.53
CA VAL A 70 0.65 6.15 3.78
C VAL A 70 0.77 5.96 5.28
N GLU A 71 0.39 4.80 5.77
CA GLU A 71 0.42 4.52 7.19
C GLU A 71 1.78 3.96 7.61
N ASP A 72 2.42 4.64 8.59
CA ASP A 72 3.65 4.16 9.20
C ASP A 72 3.28 3.50 10.52
N HIS A 73 3.15 2.18 10.51
CA HIS A 73 2.73 1.42 11.69
C HIS A 73 3.76 1.49 12.82
N ALA A 74 5.05 1.58 12.47
CA ALA A 74 6.12 1.61 13.47
C ALA A 74 6.07 2.89 14.29
N ALA A 75 5.74 4.02 13.66
CA ALA A 75 5.66 5.32 14.31
C ALA A 75 4.24 5.70 14.72
N ASP A 76 3.25 4.88 14.36
CA ASP A 76 1.82 5.15 14.58
C ASP A 76 1.43 6.52 14.01
N GLN A 77 1.87 6.78 12.79
CA GLN A 77 1.65 8.04 12.09
C GLN A 77 1.25 7.80 10.64
N ALA A 78 0.68 8.82 10.02
CA ALA A 78 0.40 8.82 8.60
C ALA A 78 1.26 9.87 7.92
N MET A 79 1.77 9.56 6.73
CA MET A 79 2.55 10.51 5.94
C MET A 79 1.88 10.75 4.60
N THR A 80 2.15 11.91 4.01
CA THR A 80 1.65 12.22 2.68
C THR A 80 2.38 11.37 1.63
N LEU A 81 1.81 11.28 0.43
CA LEU A 81 2.48 10.61 -0.68
C LEU A 81 3.84 11.26 -0.99
N ALA A 82 3.91 12.59 -0.90
CA ALA A 82 5.15 13.29 -1.14
C ALA A 82 6.23 12.92 -0.12
N GLN A 83 5.88 12.87 1.15
CA GLN A 83 6.79 12.44 2.21
C GLN A 83 7.25 11.00 2.02
N TRP A 84 6.31 10.13 1.69
CA TRP A 84 6.59 8.71 1.45
C TRP A 84 7.58 8.53 0.30
N ARG A 85 7.34 9.23 -0.81
CA ARG A 85 8.22 9.15 -1.97
C ARG A 85 9.62 9.69 -1.68
N ALA A 86 9.70 10.77 -0.91
CA ALA A 86 10.98 11.38 -0.56
C ALA A 86 11.79 10.54 0.43
N THR A 87 11.13 9.91 1.41
CA THR A 87 11.82 9.23 2.52
C THR A 87 11.95 7.73 2.33
N ARG A 88 11.03 7.09 1.62
CA ARG A 88 10.98 5.63 1.49
C ARG A 88 11.32 5.13 0.08
N GLN A 89 11.34 6.01 -0.90
CA GLN A 89 11.71 5.72 -2.30
C GLN A 89 11.00 4.45 -2.81
N PRO A 90 9.66 4.42 -2.80
CA PRO A 90 8.91 3.20 -3.08
C PRO A 90 9.14 2.62 -4.48
N MET A 91 9.47 3.46 -5.47
CA MET A 91 9.74 2.96 -6.83
C MET A 91 10.99 2.08 -6.90
N GLN A 92 11.90 2.20 -5.92
CA GLN A 92 13.12 1.41 -5.88
C GLN A 92 12.97 0.12 -5.09
N ARG A 93 11.81 -0.13 -4.53
CA ARG A 93 11.55 -1.33 -3.75
C ARG A 93 11.50 -2.55 -4.65
N THR A 94 12.34 -3.54 -4.37
CA THR A 94 12.48 -4.74 -5.19
C THR A 94 11.79 -5.97 -4.60
N GLY A 95 11.01 -5.76 -3.56
CA GLY A 95 10.31 -6.84 -2.89
C GLY A 95 10.86 -7.08 -1.49
N VAL A 96 10.09 -7.84 -0.73
CA VAL A 96 10.42 -8.16 0.65
C VAL A 96 10.82 -9.61 0.72
N ARG A 97 12.08 -9.87 0.84
CA ARG A 97 12.61 -11.24 0.91
C ARG A 97 13.64 -11.33 2.00
#